data_d94887e412a369374ab120f05f84551e
#
_entry.id   d94887e412a369374ab120f05f84551e
#
_cell.length_a   1.000
_cell.length_b   1.000
_cell.length_c   1.000
_cell.angle_alpha   90.00
_cell.angle_beta   90.00
_cell.angle_gamma   90.00
#
_symmetry.space_group_name_H-M   'P 1'
#
loop_
_entity.id
_entity.type
_entity.pdbx_description
1 polymer ?
#
loop_
_entity_poly.entity_id
_entity_poly.type
_entity_poly.pdbx_seq_one_letter_code
_entity_poly.pdbx_strand_id
1 'polypeptide(L)'
;MTTAGIQIALSTASVFPERVPDAFEMAARLGYDALEVMVTADPVSQDAGVLARLSEYHGIPVVAVHAPNLIVTQRVWGRDPWGKLRRSRDLAQDLGARVVVVHPPFRWQRDYARDFEAGLTELSAESPVAFAAENLYPLRANTEVTAYAPHWNPVELEVSHATLDVSHAAVSGSDVLEMATQLGPRLAHVHLGDGTKAGLPDEHLVPGRGTQPCAELLGKLRADDYRGVVVLEVNTHRAADPAQRAADLAESLAFARAHLAG
;
A
#
# COMPACT_ATOMS: atom_id res chain seq x y z
N MET A 1 27.73 5.83 -10.72
CA MET A 1 26.60 5.03 -10.26
C MET A 1 25.45 6.00 -10.06
N THR A 2 24.49 6.02 -10.96
CA THR A 2 23.26 6.78 -10.77
C THR A 2 22.57 6.17 -9.56
N THR A 3 22.39 6.92 -8.50
CA THR A 3 21.49 6.55 -7.38
C THR A 3 20.13 6.30 -8.00
N ALA A 4 19.66 5.06 -7.99
CA ALA A 4 18.30 4.77 -8.41
C ALA A 4 17.39 5.61 -7.50
N GLY A 5 16.63 6.55 -8.09
CA GLY A 5 15.68 7.38 -7.37
C GLY A 5 14.59 6.53 -6.74
N ILE A 6 13.81 7.13 -5.85
CA ILE A 6 12.62 6.50 -5.27
C ILE A 6 11.67 6.12 -6.41
N GLN A 7 11.29 4.84 -6.49
CA GLN A 7 10.34 4.36 -7.50
C GLN A 7 8.92 4.82 -7.14
N ILE A 8 8.17 5.22 -8.17
CA ILE A 8 6.75 5.60 -8.03
C ILE A 8 5.91 4.55 -8.72
N ALA A 9 5.15 3.80 -7.95
CA ALA A 9 4.27 2.74 -8.44
C ALA A 9 2.80 3.18 -8.42
N LEU A 10 1.97 2.49 -9.20
CA LEU A 10 0.53 2.62 -9.19
C LEU A 10 -0.08 1.42 -8.45
N SER A 11 -0.99 1.62 -7.50
CA SER A 11 -1.80 0.54 -6.94
C SER A 11 -2.86 0.08 -7.96
N THR A 12 -3.01 -1.24 -8.13
CA THR A 12 -4.11 -1.78 -8.97
C THR A 12 -5.49 -1.46 -8.41
N ALA A 13 -5.60 -1.09 -7.13
CA ALA A 13 -6.85 -0.60 -6.54
C ALA A 13 -7.30 0.73 -7.16
N SER A 14 -6.34 1.56 -7.58
CA SER A 14 -6.60 2.91 -8.09
C SER A 14 -7.28 2.95 -9.48
N VAL A 15 -7.33 1.83 -10.19
CA VAL A 15 -8.01 1.77 -11.48
C VAL A 15 -9.46 1.28 -11.41
N PHE A 16 -9.92 0.86 -10.21
CA PHE A 16 -11.29 0.35 -10.06
C PHE A 16 -12.33 1.36 -10.61
N PRO A 17 -13.35 0.93 -11.39
CA PRO A 17 -13.81 -0.46 -11.60
C PRO A 17 -13.11 -1.24 -12.72
N GLU A 18 -12.13 -0.69 -13.41
CA GLU A 18 -11.33 -1.46 -14.36
C GLU A 18 -10.55 -2.55 -13.61
N ARG A 19 -9.99 -3.50 -14.35
CA ARG A 19 -9.35 -4.70 -13.81
C ARG A 19 -7.84 -4.60 -13.81
N VAL A 20 -7.18 -5.60 -13.23
CA VAL A 20 -5.72 -5.66 -13.13
C VAL A 20 -4.99 -5.49 -14.47
N PRO A 21 -5.41 -6.09 -15.61
CA PRO A 21 -4.75 -5.82 -16.90
C PRO A 21 -4.78 -4.35 -17.30
N ASP A 22 -5.90 -3.65 -17.01
CA ASP A 22 -6.06 -2.23 -17.33
C ASP A 22 -5.10 -1.36 -16.49
N ALA A 23 -4.75 -1.82 -15.26
CA ALA A 23 -3.75 -1.16 -14.43
C ALA A 23 -2.35 -1.19 -15.06
N PHE A 24 -1.96 -2.33 -15.64
CA PHE A 24 -0.68 -2.44 -16.36
C PHE A 24 -0.64 -1.52 -17.58
N GLU A 25 -1.69 -1.49 -18.39
CA GLU A 25 -1.80 -0.60 -19.53
C GLU A 25 -1.75 0.88 -19.09
N MET A 26 -2.50 1.23 -18.04
CA MET A 26 -2.55 2.59 -17.50
C MET A 26 -1.18 3.01 -16.97
N ALA A 27 -0.50 2.17 -16.20
CA ALA A 27 0.82 2.46 -15.67
C ALA A 27 1.84 2.69 -16.79
N ALA A 28 1.86 1.82 -17.82
CA ALA A 28 2.75 1.97 -18.97
C ALA A 28 2.47 3.26 -19.74
N ARG A 29 1.21 3.54 -20.03
CA ARG A 29 0.78 4.72 -20.79
C ARG A 29 1.08 6.02 -20.08
N LEU A 30 0.90 6.08 -18.76
CA LEU A 30 1.16 7.28 -17.96
C LEU A 30 2.65 7.41 -17.55
N GLY A 31 3.42 6.32 -17.64
CA GLY A 31 4.84 6.30 -17.36
C GLY A 31 5.17 6.07 -15.88
N TYR A 32 4.35 5.34 -15.13
CA TYR A 32 4.72 4.84 -13.80
C TYR A 32 5.95 3.93 -13.89
N ASP A 33 6.71 3.86 -12.81
CA ASP A 33 7.92 3.03 -12.77
C ASP A 33 7.61 1.56 -12.48
N ALA A 34 6.47 1.27 -11.82
CA ALA A 34 6.10 -0.05 -11.34
C ALA A 34 4.60 -0.13 -10.96
N LEU A 35 4.18 -1.33 -10.54
CA LEU A 35 2.85 -1.57 -9.95
C LEU A 35 2.96 -2.20 -8.55
N GLU A 36 1.96 -1.90 -7.73
CA GLU A 36 1.54 -2.75 -6.63
C GLU A 36 0.29 -3.53 -7.02
N VAL A 37 0.30 -4.83 -6.77
CA VAL A 37 -0.86 -5.70 -7.00
C VAL A 37 -1.63 -5.88 -5.71
N MET A 38 -2.84 -5.30 -5.63
CA MET A 38 -3.78 -5.62 -4.57
C MET A 38 -4.47 -6.94 -4.89
N VAL A 39 -4.29 -7.94 -4.04
CA VAL A 39 -4.91 -9.26 -4.19
C VAL A 39 -6.38 -9.19 -3.80
N THR A 40 -7.25 -9.40 -4.78
CA THR A 40 -8.71 -9.31 -4.63
C THR A 40 -9.41 -10.58 -5.11
N ALA A 41 -10.73 -10.53 -5.25
CA ALA A 41 -11.51 -11.61 -5.88
C ALA A 41 -11.28 -11.72 -7.40
N ASP A 42 -10.62 -10.77 -8.04
CA ASP A 42 -10.20 -10.90 -9.44
C ASP A 42 -9.14 -12.00 -9.56
N PRO A 43 -9.41 -13.09 -10.31
CA PRO A 43 -8.45 -14.19 -10.45
C PRO A 43 -7.09 -13.77 -11.00
N VAL A 44 -7.04 -12.71 -11.81
CA VAL A 44 -5.79 -12.19 -12.38
C VAL A 44 -4.86 -11.69 -11.28
N SER A 45 -5.38 -11.04 -10.22
CA SER A 45 -4.59 -10.58 -9.09
C SER A 45 -3.97 -11.71 -8.26
N GLN A 46 -4.39 -12.96 -8.50
CA GLN A 46 -4.00 -14.15 -7.74
C GLN A 46 -3.06 -15.08 -8.51
N ASP A 47 -2.79 -14.81 -9.78
CA ASP A 47 -2.06 -15.70 -10.70
C ASP A 47 -0.71 -15.09 -11.10
N ALA A 48 0.38 -15.59 -10.50
CA ALA A 48 1.73 -15.13 -10.76
C ALA A 48 2.11 -15.22 -12.25
N GLY A 49 1.69 -16.29 -12.94
CA GLY A 49 2.02 -16.49 -14.36
C GLY A 49 1.30 -15.49 -15.27
N VAL A 50 0.05 -15.10 -14.93
CA VAL A 50 -0.68 -14.07 -15.67
C VAL A 50 -0.04 -12.70 -15.40
N LEU A 51 0.23 -12.38 -14.15
CA LEU A 51 0.85 -11.11 -13.75
C LEU A 51 2.25 -10.92 -14.35
N ALA A 52 3.07 -11.99 -14.37
CA ALA A 52 4.39 -11.94 -15.00
C ALA A 52 4.31 -11.65 -16.50
N ARG A 53 3.37 -12.28 -17.22
CA ARG A 53 3.15 -11.98 -18.65
C ARG A 53 2.67 -10.55 -18.89
N LEU A 54 1.79 -10.01 -18.05
CA LEU A 54 1.35 -8.62 -18.13
C LEU A 54 2.52 -7.66 -17.86
N SER A 55 3.32 -7.95 -16.84
CA SER A 55 4.52 -7.20 -16.50
C SER A 55 5.52 -7.17 -17.68
N GLU A 56 5.80 -8.30 -18.28
CA GLU A 56 6.68 -8.41 -19.44
C GLU A 56 6.12 -7.66 -20.66
N TYR A 57 4.83 -7.87 -20.97
CA TYR A 57 4.17 -7.27 -22.14
C TYR A 57 4.14 -5.73 -22.07
N HIS A 58 3.85 -5.16 -20.90
CA HIS A 58 3.77 -3.72 -20.70
C HIS A 58 5.12 -3.08 -20.29
N GLY A 59 6.12 -3.88 -19.93
CA GLY A 59 7.39 -3.39 -19.41
C GLY A 59 7.29 -2.75 -18.03
N ILE A 60 6.27 -3.11 -17.24
CA ILE A 60 6.00 -2.54 -15.92
C ILE A 60 6.20 -3.62 -14.85
N PRO A 61 7.25 -3.54 -14.01
CA PRO A 61 7.50 -4.51 -12.96
C PRO A 61 6.46 -4.40 -11.82
N VAL A 62 6.21 -5.52 -11.14
CA VAL A 62 5.47 -5.54 -9.87
C VAL A 62 6.50 -5.42 -8.74
N VAL A 63 6.36 -4.43 -7.87
CA VAL A 63 7.30 -4.15 -6.78
C VAL A 63 6.74 -4.45 -5.39
N ALA A 64 5.43 -4.51 -5.27
CA ALA A 64 4.74 -4.84 -4.04
C ALA A 64 3.47 -5.66 -4.29
N VAL A 65 3.09 -6.46 -3.30
CA VAL A 65 1.84 -7.22 -3.25
C VAL A 65 1.08 -6.80 -2.00
N HIS A 66 -0.15 -6.33 -2.16
CA HIS A 66 -1.03 -6.05 -1.04
C HIS A 66 -1.84 -7.30 -0.68
N ALA A 67 -1.62 -7.83 0.53
CA ALA A 67 -2.23 -9.09 0.98
C ALA A 67 -3.76 -8.96 1.14
N PRO A 68 -4.54 -10.04 0.89
CA PRO A 68 -6.01 -10.01 0.95
C PRO A 68 -6.53 -10.12 2.39
N ASN A 69 -6.23 -9.13 3.23
CA ASN A 69 -6.59 -9.11 4.65
C ASN A 69 -7.83 -8.27 4.98
N LEU A 70 -8.43 -7.61 3.98
CA LEU A 70 -9.67 -6.85 4.15
C LEU A 70 -10.87 -7.77 4.39
N ILE A 71 -11.92 -7.22 5.03
CA ILE A 71 -13.20 -7.94 5.22
C ILE A 71 -13.76 -8.42 3.88
N VAL A 72 -13.69 -7.58 2.84
CA VAL A 72 -14.18 -7.89 1.49
C VAL A 72 -13.37 -8.99 0.79
N THR A 73 -12.11 -9.21 1.18
CA THR A 73 -11.22 -10.24 0.62
C THR A 73 -11.08 -11.46 1.53
N GLN A 74 -11.89 -11.59 2.60
CA GLN A 74 -11.78 -12.69 3.57
C GLN A 74 -11.81 -14.08 2.97
N ARG A 75 -12.47 -14.27 1.83
CA ARG A 75 -12.59 -15.57 1.15
C ARG A 75 -11.50 -15.84 0.14
N VAL A 76 -10.72 -14.82 -0.24
CA VAL A 76 -9.59 -14.98 -1.15
C VAL A 76 -8.55 -15.88 -0.47
N TRP A 77 -8.17 -16.96 -1.13
CA TRP A 77 -7.24 -17.97 -0.63
C TRP A 77 -7.64 -18.67 0.68
N GLY A 78 -8.92 -18.62 1.06
CA GLY A 78 -9.42 -19.24 2.27
C GLY A 78 -9.49 -18.29 3.47
N ARG A 79 -9.58 -18.85 4.69
CA ARG A 79 -9.78 -18.08 5.91
C ARG A 79 -8.56 -18.03 6.83
N ASP A 80 -7.54 -18.84 6.57
CA ASP A 80 -6.29 -18.84 7.35
C ASP A 80 -5.46 -17.59 7.03
N PRO A 81 -5.30 -16.65 7.97
CA PRO A 81 -4.56 -15.41 7.70
C PRO A 81 -3.08 -15.67 7.43
N TRP A 82 -2.44 -16.60 8.14
CA TRP A 82 -1.03 -16.95 7.89
C TRP A 82 -0.84 -17.64 6.55
N GLY A 83 -1.78 -18.49 6.14
CA GLY A 83 -1.80 -19.09 4.80
C GLY A 83 -1.91 -18.05 3.70
N LYS A 84 -2.68 -16.97 3.92
CA LYS A 84 -2.76 -15.84 2.98
C LYS A 84 -1.43 -15.10 2.87
N LEU A 85 -0.77 -14.81 4.00
CA LEU A 85 0.52 -14.14 4.00
C LEU A 85 1.60 -14.96 3.31
N ARG A 86 1.65 -16.28 3.54
CA ARG A 86 2.56 -17.18 2.82
C ARG A 86 2.32 -17.16 1.32
N ARG A 87 1.05 -17.20 0.87
CA ARG A 87 0.71 -17.08 -0.56
C ARG A 87 1.05 -15.72 -1.15
N SER A 88 0.86 -14.65 -0.38
CA SER A 88 1.29 -13.30 -0.80
C SER A 88 2.81 -13.21 -0.95
N ARG A 89 3.56 -13.86 -0.06
CA ARG A 89 5.02 -14.00 -0.17
C ARG A 89 5.42 -14.74 -1.45
N ASP A 90 4.82 -15.90 -1.66
CA ASP A 90 5.13 -16.74 -2.82
C ASP A 90 4.82 -15.98 -4.13
N LEU A 91 3.68 -15.30 -4.19
CA LEU A 91 3.31 -14.43 -5.30
C LEU A 91 4.34 -13.29 -5.49
N ALA A 92 4.75 -12.63 -4.41
CA ALA A 92 5.75 -11.56 -4.45
C ALA A 92 7.10 -12.08 -4.96
N GLN A 93 7.56 -13.24 -4.48
CA GLN A 93 8.80 -13.87 -4.92
C GLN A 93 8.76 -14.23 -6.42
N ASP A 94 7.66 -14.84 -6.89
CA ASP A 94 7.48 -15.20 -8.29
C ASP A 94 7.50 -13.99 -9.23
N LEU A 95 7.08 -12.81 -8.74
CA LEU A 95 7.06 -11.55 -9.48
C LEU A 95 8.32 -10.69 -9.27
N GLY A 96 9.21 -11.08 -8.36
CA GLY A 96 10.38 -10.27 -7.98
C GLY A 96 10.03 -9.04 -7.13
N ALA A 97 8.83 -9.00 -6.57
CA ALA A 97 8.40 -7.95 -5.65
C ALA A 97 9.08 -8.08 -4.29
N ARG A 98 9.35 -6.95 -3.63
CA ARG A 98 10.14 -6.93 -2.40
C ARG A 98 9.32 -6.70 -1.14
N VAL A 99 8.06 -6.28 -1.28
CA VAL A 99 7.19 -5.91 -0.16
C VAL A 99 5.87 -6.65 -0.27
N VAL A 100 5.39 -7.15 0.88
CA VAL A 100 4.00 -7.55 1.08
C VAL A 100 3.41 -6.60 2.10
N VAL A 101 2.41 -5.82 1.69
CA VAL A 101 1.65 -4.93 2.57
C VAL A 101 0.64 -5.76 3.36
N VAL A 102 0.56 -5.52 4.67
CA VAL A 102 -0.25 -6.31 5.60
C VAL A 102 -1.05 -5.41 6.53
N HIS A 103 -2.36 -5.54 6.51
CA HIS A 103 -3.22 -4.90 7.50
C HIS A 103 -3.11 -5.58 8.87
N PRO A 104 -3.14 -4.84 9.97
CA PRO A 104 -3.24 -5.42 11.30
C PRO A 104 -4.52 -6.23 11.46
N PRO A 105 -4.48 -7.29 12.29
CA PRO A 105 -5.62 -8.17 12.55
C PRO A 105 -6.80 -7.44 13.18
N PHE A 106 -7.99 -7.98 12.95
CA PHE A 106 -9.14 -7.60 13.75
C PHE A 106 -9.12 -8.31 15.11
N ARG A 107 -9.64 -7.65 16.15
CA ARG A 107 -9.70 -8.19 17.51
C ARG A 107 -10.36 -9.57 17.65
N TRP A 108 -11.29 -9.90 16.76
CA TRP A 108 -11.94 -11.21 16.79
C TRP A 108 -11.07 -12.33 16.19
N GLN A 109 -9.97 -12.01 15.52
CA GLN A 109 -8.96 -12.95 15.01
C GLN A 109 -7.90 -13.23 16.10
N ARG A 110 -8.35 -13.72 17.27
CA ARG A 110 -7.60 -13.73 18.53
C ARG A 110 -6.20 -14.30 18.43
N ASP A 111 -6.03 -15.49 17.81
CA ASP A 111 -4.72 -16.13 17.73
C ASP A 111 -3.82 -15.38 16.76
N TYR A 112 -4.35 -14.95 15.61
CA TYR A 112 -3.62 -14.14 14.64
C TYR A 112 -3.18 -12.79 15.23
N ALA A 113 -4.05 -12.14 15.99
CA ALA A 113 -3.74 -10.86 16.64
C ALA A 113 -2.68 -11.00 17.75
N ARG A 114 -2.72 -12.09 18.53
CA ARG A 114 -1.72 -12.37 19.56
C ARG A 114 -0.33 -12.60 18.96
N ASP A 115 -0.27 -13.34 17.86
CA ASP A 115 0.98 -13.81 17.28
C ASP A 115 1.47 -12.91 16.12
N PHE A 116 0.80 -11.78 15.85
CA PHE A 116 0.99 -10.95 14.65
C PHE A 116 2.43 -10.44 14.48
N GLU A 117 2.99 -9.80 15.50
CA GLU A 117 4.33 -9.20 15.45
C GLU A 117 5.41 -10.25 15.28
N ALA A 118 5.36 -11.32 16.10
CA ALA A 118 6.29 -12.43 16.01
C ALA A 118 6.19 -13.16 14.66
N GLY A 119 4.97 -13.42 14.18
CA GLY A 119 4.75 -14.10 12.92
C GLY A 119 5.19 -13.29 11.69
N LEU A 120 5.06 -11.96 11.70
CA LEU A 120 5.63 -11.12 10.63
C LEU A 120 7.16 -11.15 10.65
N THR A 121 7.76 -11.16 11.84
CA THR A 121 9.21 -11.28 11.99
C THR A 121 9.72 -12.62 11.45
N GLU A 122 9.03 -13.73 11.77
CA GLU A 122 9.37 -15.06 11.26
C GLU A 122 9.25 -15.11 9.73
N LEU A 123 8.13 -14.65 9.16
CA LEU A 123 7.93 -14.62 7.71
C LEU A 123 8.97 -13.77 6.98
N SER A 124 9.38 -12.64 7.57
CA SER A 124 10.43 -11.78 7.01
C SER A 124 11.82 -12.44 7.09
N ALA A 125 12.07 -13.29 8.08
CA ALA A 125 13.31 -14.03 8.19
C ALA A 125 13.42 -15.21 7.20
N GLU A 126 12.28 -15.75 6.76
CA GLU A 126 12.21 -16.88 5.82
C GLU A 126 12.44 -16.48 4.35
N SER A 127 12.40 -15.19 4.01
CA SER A 127 12.47 -14.74 2.62
C SER A 127 13.03 -13.31 2.51
N PRO A 128 13.50 -12.91 1.31
CA PRO A 128 13.92 -11.53 1.08
C PRO A 128 12.75 -10.53 0.96
N VAL A 129 11.50 -10.99 1.12
CA VAL A 129 10.30 -10.17 1.04
C VAL A 129 10.02 -9.53 2.39
N ALA A 130 9.92 -8.22 2.45
CA ALA A 130 9.54 -7.48 3.63
C ALA A 130 8.03 -7.55 3.86
N PHE A 131 7.59 -8.00 5.03
CA PHE A 131 6.19 -7.90 5.45
C PHE A 131 5.98 -6.59 6.18
N ALA A 132 5.38 -5.61 5.50
CA ALA A 132 5.20 -4.26 5.99
C ALA A 132 3.80 -4.05 6.58
N ALA A 133 3.74 -3.90 7.91
CA ALA A 133 2.47 -3.62 8.59
C ALA A 133 2.01 -2.19 8.27
N GLU A 134 0.78 -2.06 7.81
CA GLU A 134 0.21 -0.79 7.39
C GLU A 134 -0.55 -0.10 8.53
N ASN A 135 -0.43 1.23 8.64
CA ASN A 135 -1.33 1.96 9.51
C ASN A 135 -2.74 1.98 8.93
N LEU A 136 -3.68 1.68 9.81
CA LEU A 136 -5.10 1.90 9.58
C LEU A 136 -5.59 3.08 10.43
N TYR A 137 -6.84 3.05 10.81
CA TYR A 137 -7.44 4.06 11.67
C TYR A 137 -8.36 3.41 12.71
N PRO A 138 -8.58 4.06 13.86
CA PRO A 138 -9.41 3.49 14.92
C PRO A 138 -10.88 3.41 14.47
N LEU A 139 -11.31 2.23 13.99
CA LEU A 139 -12.72 1.94 13.81
C LEU A 139 -13.35 1.80 15.21
N ARG A 140 -14.08 2.83 15.66
CA ARG A 140 -14.74 2.85 16.95
C ARG A 140 -16.16 2.29 16.82
N ALA A 141 -16.39 1.10 17.38
CA ALA A 141 -17.75 0.58 17.58
C ALA A 141 -18.25 1.10 18.95
N ASN A 142 -18.93 2.22 19.00
CA ASN A 142 -19.68 2.79 20.14
C ASN A 142 -18.92 2.98 21.48
N THR A 143 -17.64 2.66 21.59
CA THR A 143 -16.82 2.78 22.81
C THR A 143 -15.34 2.97 22.44
N GLU A 144 -14.48 3.19 23.42
CA GLU A 144 -13.03 3.40 23.28
C GLU A 144 -12.24 2.20 22.71
N VAL A 145 -12.93 1.15 22.29
CA VAL A 145 -12.29 -0.08 21.77
C VAL A 145 -12.10 0.00 20.27
N THR A 146 -10.85 -0.04 19.82
CA THR A 146 -10.50 -0.14 18.40
C THR A 146 -10.83 -1.53 17.84
N ALA A 147 -11.18 -1.63 16.55
CA ALA A 147 -11.46 -2.91 15.90
C ALA A 147 -10.21 -3.76 15.68
N TYR A 148 -9.03 -3.16 15.68
CA TYR A 148 -7.74 -3.80 15.40
C TYR A 148 -6.98 -4.19 16.67
N ALA A 149 -6.14 -5.22 16.57
CA ALA A 149 -5.23 -5.68 17.61
C ALA A 149 -3.98 -6.33 16.96
N PRO A 150 -2.77 -6.22 17.57
CA PRO A 150 -2.52 -5.52 18.84
C PRO A 150 -2.74 -4.02 18.74
N HIS A 151 -2.38 -3.36 17.63
CA HIS A 151 -2.63 -1.94 17.38
C HIS A 151 -2.89 -1.66 15.89
N TRP A 152 -3.57 -0.57 15.56
CA TRP A 152 -3.85 -0.12 14.19
C TRP A 152 -2.71 0.71 13.60
N ASN A 153 -1.80 1.24 14.43
CA ASN A 153 -0.68 2.06 14.02
C ASN A 153 0.64 1.27 14.19
N PRO A 154 1.41 1.04 13.12
CA PRO A 154 2.66 0.27 13.18
C PRO A 154 3.78 0.98 13.97
N VAL A 155 3.65 2.26 14.29
CA VAL A 155 4.54 2.95 15.23
C VAL A 155 4.51 2.26 16.60
N GLU A 156 3.34 1.79 17.01
CA GLU A 156 3.08 1.11 18.29
C GLU A 156 3.33 -0.41 18.25
N LEU A 157 3.84 -0.93 17.12
CA LEU A 157 4.11 -2.34 16.92
C LEU A 157 5.61 -2.63 16.86
N GLU A 158 6.01 -3.79 17.35
CA GLU A 158 7.39 -4.31 17.22
C GLU A 158 7.53 -5.12 15.92
N VAL A 159 7.41 -4.44 14.78
CA VAL A 159 7.56 -5.02 13.44
C VAL A 159 8.82 -4.49 12.76
N SER A 160 9.45 -5.33 11.94
CA SER A 160 10.68 -4.98 11.23
C SER A 160 10.44 -4.00 10.08
N HIS A 161 9.23 -4.05 9.47
CA HIS A 161 8.87 -3.22 8.32
C HIS A 161 7.45 -2.68 8.47
N ALA A 162 7.26 -1.45 7.99
CA ALA A 162 5.97 -0.77 8.02
C ALA A 162 5.64 -0.12 6.68
N THR A 163 4.36 -0.04 6.40
CA THR A 163 3.76 0.80 5.35
C THR A 163 3.12 2.01 6.00
N LEU A 164 3.41 3.19 5.48
CA LEU A 164 2.76 4.44 5.87
C LEU A 164 1.72 4.80 4.82
N ASP A 165 0.44 4.73 5.18
CA ASP A 165 -0.66 5.22 4.37
C ASP A 165 -1.08 6.62 4.85
N VAL A 166 -1.02 7.59 3.92
CA VAL A 166 -1.30 9.00 4.19
C VAL A 166 -2.79 9.27 4.35
N SER A 167 -3.65 8.60 3.57
CA SER A 167 -5.11 8.73 3.69
C SER A 167 -5.60 8.16 5.02
N HIS A 168 -5.09 7.01 5.44
CA HIS A 168 -5.39 6.41 6.74
C HIS A 168 -4.89 7.30 7.90
N ALA A 169 -3.73 7.95 7.75
CA ALA A 169 -3.25 8.94 8.72
C ALA A 169 -4.22 10.12 8.84
N ALA A 170 -4.76 10.62 7.71
CA ALA A 170 -5.79 11.66 7.72
C ALA A 170 -7.05 11.22 8.48
N VAL A 171 -7.56 10.01 8.21
CA VAL A 171 -8.75 9.45 8.90
C VAL A 171 -8.51 9.32 10.40
N SER A 172 -7.33 8.86 10.80
CA SER A 172 -6.98 8.71 12.23
C SER A 172 -6.70 10.03 12.93
N GLY A 173 -6.44 11.11 12.19
CA GLY A 173 -5.98 12.40 12.72
C GLY A 173 -4.53 12.37 13.19
N SER A 174 -3.74 11.43 12.66
CA SER A 174 -2.31 11.29 12.98
C SER A 174 -1.47 12.24 12.14
N ASP A 175 -0.36 12.71 12.70
CA ASP A 175 0.64 13.47 11.96
C ASP A 175 1.53 12.53 11.14
N VAL A 176 1.38 12.58 9.82
CA VAL A 176 2.08 11.69 8.88
C VAL A 176 3.60 11.92 8.88
N LEU A 177 4.07 13.16 9.13
CA LEU A 177 5.50 13.48 9.20
C LEU A 177 6.12 12.95 10.49
N GLU A 178 5.39 13.04 11.59
CA GLU A 178 5.79 12.43 12.86
C GLU A 178 5.84 10.91 12.74
N MET A 179 4.80 10.28 12.17
CA MET A 179 4.79 8.84 11.93
C MET A 179 5.97 8.39 11.06
N ALA A 180 6.26 9.08 9.95
CA ALA A 180 7.41 8.76 9.10
C ALA A 180 8.74 8.86 9.88
N THR A 181 8.86 9.86 10.78
CA THR A 181 10.03 10.04 11.63
C THR A 181 10.19 8.91 12.65
N GLN A 182 9.09 8.52 13.31
CA GLN A 182 9.08 7.46 14.32
C GLN A 182 9.33 6.07 13.71
N LEU A 183 8.81 5.82 12.51
CA LEU A 183 9.08 4.59 11.77
C LEU A 183 10.55 4.51 11.34
N GLY A 184 11.15 5.62 10.88
CA GLY A 184 12.55 5.69 10.51
C GLY A 184 12.95 4.57 9.55
N PRO A 185 14.01 3.76 9.86
CA PRO A 185 14.47 2.69 8.98
C PRO A 185 13.48 1.52 8.82
N ARG A 186 12.43 1.43 9.64
CA ARG A 186 11.35 0.45 9.47
C ARG A 186 10.39 0.80 8.35
N LEU A 187 10.38 2.08 7.88
CA LEU A 187 9.51 2.51 6.79
C LEU A 187 9.99 1.90 5.47
N ALA A 188 9.32 0.87 5.01
CA ALA A 188 9.67 0.13 3.80
C ALA A 188 8.78 0.50 2.60
N HIS A 189 7.60 1.08 2.83
CA HIS A 189 6.57 1.29 1.83
C HIS A 189 5.70 2.50 2.19
N VAL A 190 5.23 3.24 1.18
CA VAL A 190 4.34 4.38 1.38
C VAL A 190 3.17 4.29 0.41
N HIS A 191 1.94 4.32 0.92
CA HIS A 191 0.75 4.61 0.13
C HIS A 191 0.49 6.11 0.15
N LEU A 192 0.63 6.72 -1.02
CA LEU A 192 0.41 8.14 -1.22
C LEU A 192 -0.98 8.38 -1.83
N GLY A 193 -1.92 8.65 -0.99
CA GLY A 193 -3.21 9.26 -1.25
C GLY A 193 -3.36 10.47 -0.33
N ASP A 194 -4.28 11.39 -0.62
CA ASP A 194 -4.53 12.54 0.24
C ASP A 194 -5.86 12.37 1.00
N GLY A 195 -6.09 13.19 2.00
CA GLY A 195 -7.33 13.21 2.78
C GLY A 195 -7.54 14.58 3.41
N THR A 196 -8.78 14.93 3.72
CA THR A 196 -9.11 16.29 4.18
C THR A 196 -9.22 16.43 5.69
N LYS A 197 -9.55 15.38 6.44
CA LYS A 197 -9.81 15.45 7.88
C LYS A 197 -9.81 14.10 8.57
N ALA A 198 -9.71 14.15 9.91
CA ALA A 198 -9.95 12.99 10.74
C ALA A 198 -11.41 12.48 10.64
N GLY A 199 -11.56 11.18 10.58
CA GLY A 199 -12.85 10.48 10.48
C GLY A 199 -13.18 10.00 9.07
N LEU A 200 -14.18 9.13 9.00
CA LEU A 200 -14.66 8.54 7.73
C LEU A 200 -15.42 9.59 6.88
N PRO A 201 -15.44 9.41 5.56
CA PRO A 201 -14.85 8.30 4.81
C PRO A 201 -13.35 8.42 4.64
N ASP A 202 -12.70 7.27 4.38
CA ASP A 202 -11.36 7.20 3.85
C ASP A 202 -11.38 7.66 2.40
N GLU A 203 -10.67 8.75 2.10
CA GLU A 203 -10.89 9.48 0.85
C GLU A 203 -9.94 9.06 -0.28
N HIS A 204 -8.68 8.75 0.02
CA HIS A 204 -7.63 8.47 -0.96
C HIS A 204 -7.66 9.46 -2.14
N LEU A 205 -7.63 10.76 -1.84
CA LEU A 205 -7.66 11.81 -2.85
C LEU A 205 -6.34 11.86 -3.65
N VAL A 206 -6.40 12.45 -4.82
CA VAL A 206 -5.20 12.84 -5.57
C VAL A 206 -4.31 13.71 -4.67
N PRO A 207 -3.00 13.41 -4.51
CA PRO A 207 -2.09 14.20 -3.69
C PRO A 207 -2.12 15.69 -4.05
N GLY A 208 -2.27 16.54 -3.03
CA GLY A 208 -2.46 17.97 -3.18
C GLY A 208 -3.92 18.44 -3.31
N ARG A 209 -4.89 17.53 -3.36
CA ARG A 209 -6.33 17.88 -3.35
C ARG A 209 -6.94 17.80 -1.94
N GLY A 210 -6.22 17.27 -0.97
CA GLY A 210 -6.61 17.24 0.44
C GLY A 210 -5.84 18.25 1.29
N THR A 211 -5.58 17.89 2.55
CA THR A 211 -4.90 18.73 3.52
C THR A 211 -3.68 18.06 4.14
N GLN A 212 -3.34 16.84 3.70
CA GLN A 212 -2.18 16.15 4.23
C GLN A 212 -0.88 16.75 3.66
N PRO A 213 0.22 16.76 4.43
CA PRO A 213 1.49 17.33 3.99
C PRO A 213 2.22 16.38 3.02
N CYS A 214 1.55 16.00 1.90
CA CYS A 214 2.08 15.07 0.93
C CYS A 214 3.41 15.54 0.31
N ALA A 215 3.52 16.83 0.01
CA ALA A 215 4.72 17.42 -0.57
C ALA A 215 5.90 17.37 0.42
N GLU A 216 5.64 17.74 1.68
CA GLU A 216 6.61 17.71 2.76
C GLU A 216 7.06 16.29 3.09
N LEU A 217 6.14 15.32 3.06
CA LEU A 217 6.48 13.91 3.22
C LEU A 217 7.44 13.44 2.13
N LEU A 218 7.15 13.72 0.85
CA LEU A 218 8.03 13.35 -0.25
C LEU A 218 9.41 14.02 -0.16
N GLY A 219 9.44 15.30 0.23
CA GLY A 219 10.67 16.01 0.52
C GLY A 219 11.48 15.37 1.65
N LYS A 220 10.81 14.94 2.73
CA LYS A 220 11.43 14.21 3.84
C LYS A 220 11.98 12.87 3.39
N LEU A 221 11.21 12.06 2.67
CA LEU A 221 11.66 10.76 2.16
C LEU A 221 12.94 10.90 1.32
N ARG A 222 13.00 11.92 0.48
CA ARG A 222 14.21 12.23 -0.30
C ARG A 222 15.38 12.63 0.61
N ALA A 223 15.14 13.51 1.57
CA ALA A 223 16.19 13.99 2.48
C ALA A 223 16.77 12.87 3.37
N ASP A 224 15.93 11.92 3.75
CA ASP A 224 16.28 10.77 4.57
C ASP A 224 16.89 9.60 3.76
N ASP A 225 17.15 9.81 2.46
CA ASP A 225 17.68 8.78 1.55
C ASP A 225 16.82 7.50 1.54
N TYR A 226 15.50 7.67 1.55
CA TYR A 226 14.54 6.56 1.55
C TYR A 226 14.76 5.62 0.38
N ARG A 227 14.74 4.31 0.64
CA ARG A 227 15.03 3.26 -0.34
C ARG A 227 13.85 2.35 -0.67
N GLY A 228 12.71 2.64 -0.08
CA GLY A 228 11.45 1.93 -0.37
C GLY A 228 10.77 2.42 -1.64
N VAL A 229 9.51 2.09 -1.79
CA VAL A 229 8.66 2.51 -2.91
C VAL A 229 7.55 3.43 -2.43
N VAL A 230 7.18 4.40 -3.26
CA VAL A 230 5.99 5.24 -3.09
C VAL A 230 4.93 4.74 -4.08
N VAL A 231 3.83 4.24 -3.55
CA VAL A 231 2.71 3.74 -4.34
C VAL A 231 1.59 4.76 -4.30
N LEU A 232 1.15 5.20 -5.47
CA LEU A 232 -0.04 6.03 -5.58
C LEU A 232 -1.27 5.14 -5.43
N GLU A 233 -1.92 5.25 -4.29
CA GLU A 233 -3.19 4.61 -3.98
C GLU A 233 -4.28 5.67 -3.87
N VAL A 234 -4.90 5.94 -5.02
CA VAL A 234 -5.87 7.02 -5.22
C VAL A 234 -7.24 6.44 -5.55
N ASN A 235 -8.27 6.89 -4.88
CA ASN A 235 -9.63 6.47 -5.14
C ASN A 235 -10.21 7.19 -6.36
N THR A 236 -10.19 6.54 -7.50
CA THR A 236 -10.76 7.06 -8.75
C THR A 236 -12.16 6.51 -9.08
N HIS A 237 -12.79 5.82 -8.11
CA HIS A 237 -14.12 5.21 -8.32
C HIS A 237 -15.19 6.22 -8.77
N ARG A 238 -15.04 7.49 -8.38
CA ARG A 238 -15.98 8.57 -8.72
C ARG A 238 -15.61 9.31 -10.01
N ALA A 239 -14.54 8.92 -10.70
CA ALA A 239 -14.22 9.48 -12.01
C ALA A 239 -15.40 9.27 -12.96
N ALA A 240 -15.73 10.31 -13.72
CA ALA A 240 -16.90 10.30 -14.61
C ALA A 240 -16.76 9.27 -15.75
N ASP A 241 -15.52 9.05 -16.18
CA ASP A 241 -15.16 8.12 -17.26
C ASP A 241 -13.68 7.70 -17.13
N PRO A 242 -13.22 6.77 -17.99
CA PRO A 242 -11.81 6.33 -17.99
C PRO A 242 -10.80 7.46 -18.30
N ALA A 243 -11.21 8.50 -19.04
CA ALA A 243 -10.31 9.62 -19.35
C ALA A 243 -10.07 10.49 -18.12
N GLN A 244 -11.11 10.76 -17.33
CA GLN A 244 -10.97 11.46 -16.05
C GLN A 244 -10.11 10.66 -15.07
N ARG A 245 -10.29 9.32 -14.99
CA ARG A 245 -9.45 8.46 -14.18
C ARG A 245 -7.97 8.56 -14.59
N ALA A 246 -7.70 8.48 -15.89
CA ALA A 246 -6.35 8.62 -16.40
C ALA A 246 -5.76 10.00 -16.06
N ALA A 247 -6.56 11.07 -16.13
CA ALA A 247 -6.11 12.41 -15.75
C ALA A 247 -5.77 12.52 -14.26
N ASP A 248 -6.60 11.97 -13.37
CA ASP A 248 -6.36 11.96 -11.93
C ASP A 248 -5.08 11.17 -11.57
N LEU A 249 -4.85 10.03 -12.23
CA LEU A 249 -3.64 9.23 -12.03
C LEU A 249 -2.39 9.91 -12.62
N ALA A 250 -2.52 10.59 -13.76
CA ALA A 250 -1.43 11.38 -14.34
C ALA A 250 -1.04 12.57 -13.44
N GLU A 251 -2.02 13.27 -12.88
CA GLU A 251 -1.82 14.35 -11.91
C GLU A 251 -1.10 13.85 -10.66
N SER A 252 -1.54 12.70 -10.13
CA SER A 252 -0.92 12.06 -8.96
C SER A 252 0.56 11.73 -9.21
N LEU A 253 0.87 11.16 -10.38
CA LEU A 253 2.25 10.85 -10.77
C LEU A 253 3.09 12.13 -10.93
N ALA A 254 2.53 13.15 -11.59
CA ALA A 254 3.21 14.43 -11.78
C ALA A 254 3.52 15.11 -10.45
N PHE A 255 2.58 15.08 -9.50
CA PHE A 255 2.78 15.58 -8.14
C PHE A 255 3.94 14.85 -7.44
N ALA A 256 3.90 13.51 -7.43
CA ALA A 256 4.95 12.74 -6.77
C ALA A 256 6.33 12.98 -7.39
N ARG A 257 6.43 13.01 -8.72
CA ARG A 257 7.70 13.31 -9.41
C ARG A 257 8.22 14.70 -9.12
N ALA A 258 7.37 15.72 -9.12
CA ALA A 258 7.77 17.09 -8.85
C ALA A 258 8.41 17.25 -7.46
N HIS A 259 7.88 16.55 -6.45
CA HIS A 259 8.36 16.68 -5.07
C HIS A 259 9.49 15.68 -4.71
N LEU A 260 9.70 14.63 -5.50
CA LEU A 260 10.83 13.72 -5.36
C LEU A 260 12.05 14.14 -6.19
N ALA A 261 11.87 14.89 -7.28
CA ALA A 261 12.99 15.33 -8.13
C ALA A 261 13.85 16.44 -7.51
N GLY A 262 13.32 17.27 -6.63
CA GLY A 262 14.00 18.33 -5.85
C GLY A 262 14.49 19.50 -6.62
#